data_4a4b1dbc8087358136dc1e2e894c5b22
#
_entry.id   4a4b1dbc8087358136dc1e2e894c5b22
#
_cell.length_a   1.000
_cell.length_b   1.000
_cell.length_c   1.000
_cell.angle_alpha   90.00
_cell.angle_beta   90.00
_cell.angle_gamma   90.00
#
_symmetry.space_group_name_H-M   'P 1'
#
loop_
_entity.id
_entity.type
_entity.pdbx_description
1 polymer ?
#
loop_
_entity_poly.entity_id
_entity_poly.type
_entity_poly.pdbx_seq_one_letter_code
_entity_poly.pdbx_strand_id
1 'polypeptide(L)'
;MTVSYKELGLVNTRQMFKDAMAGGYAIPAYNFNNMEQLQAIVTACVQTGSPVILQVSKGARQYANSTLLRWMARGAVEMMKELGKPVPLCLHLDHGDTFELCKDCIDNGFSSVMIDGSSLPYEENVALTKKVVEYAHAHDVTVEGELGVLAGIEDEVSAEHHTYTDPAQVEDFVKRTGVDSLAISIGTSHGAYKFKVKPGEKLPELRFDILEEVSKRLPGFPIVLHGSSSVPQWAVKQINEYGGKLDNTAGIPEEQLRKAAKSAVCKINVDSDGRLVMTATIRKIFATKPAEFDPRKYLGPAREELIKMYAEKNEKVFGSAGRVK
;
A
#
# COMPACT_ATOMS: atom_id res chain seq x y z
N MET A 1 10.39 -13.65 22.08
CA MET A 1 10.60 -12.29 22.61
C MET A 1 9.81 -11.34 21.73
N THR A 2 8.93 -10.54 22.31
CA THR A 2 8.19 -9.49 21.61
C THR A 2 9.14 -8.32 21.36
N VAL A 3 9.14 -7.76 20.15
CA VAL A 3 9.92 -6.58 19.77
C VAL A 3 8.97 -5.43 19.48
N SER A 4 9.13 -4.31 20.18
CA SER A 4 8.33 -3.14 19.91
C SER A 4 8.79 -2.44 18.63
N TYR A 5 7.85 -1.93 17.83
CA TYR A 5 8.17 -1.11 16.66
C TYR A 5 9.03 0.12 17.02
N LYS A 6 8.89 0.64 18.24
CA LYS A 6 9.68 1.78 18.76
C LYS A 6 11.18 1.43 18.87
N GLU A 7 11.50 0.18 19.23
CA GLU A 7 12.87 -0.32 19.26
C GLU A 7 13.49 -0.37 17.85
N LEU A 8 12.66 -0.54 16.82
CA LEU A 8 13.08 -0.49 15.42
C LEU A 8 13.16 0.93 14.86
N GLY A 9 12.76 1.95 15.62
CA GLY A 9 12.74 3.35 15.20
C GLY A 9 11.58 3.71 14.26
N LEU A 10 10.55 2.87 14.22
CA LEU A 10 9.33 3.06 13.42
C LEU A 10 8.33 3.95 14.15
N VAL A 11 7.34 4.46 13.40
CA VAL A 11 6.17 5.16 13.94
C VAL A 11 4.89 4.44 13.54
N ASN A 12 3.81 4.60 14.31
CA ASN A 12 2.48 4.16 13.90
C ASN A 12 1.79 5.21 13.01
N THR A 13 0.60 4.91 12.52
CA THR A 13 -0.08 5.76 11.53
C THR A 13 -0.83 6.94 12.14
N ARG A 14 -1.04 7.03 13.46
CA ARG A 14 -1.93 8.03 14.07
C ARG A 14 -1.57 9.47 13.71
N GLN A 15 -0.31 9.87 13.96
CA GLN A 15 0.11 11.24 13.65
C GLN A 15 0.24 11.44 12.14
N MET A 16 0.73 10.41 11.42
CA MET A 16 0.85 10.46 9.97
C MET A 16 -0.49 10.77 9.30
N PHE A 17 -1.57 10.11 9.72
CA PHE A 17 -2.91 10.32 9.16
C PHE A 17 -3.49 11.69 9.53
N LYS A 18 -3.27 12.17 10.74
CA LYS A 18 -3.67 13.54 11.13
C LYS A 18 -3.03 14.58 10.22
N ASP A 19 -1.73 14.45 9.98
CA ASP A 19 -0.97 15.37 9.12
C ASP A 19 -1.43 15.28 7.67
N ALA A 20 -1.70 14.06 7.17
CA ALA A 20 -2.19 13.83 5.82
C ALA A 20 -3.56 14.48 5.58
N MET A 21 -4.50 14.27 6.49
CA MET A 21 -5.84 14.89 6.41
C MET A 21 -5.77 16.41 6.51
N ALA A 22 -5.01 16.94 7.44
CA ALA A 22 -4.84 18.38 7.59
C ALA A 22 -4.15 19.03 6.39
N GLY A 23 -3.24 18.28 5.75
CA GLY A 23 -2.47 18.72 4.58
C GLY A 23 -3.12 18.46 3.23
N GLY A 24 -4.23 17.73 3.15
CA GLY A 24 -4.91 17.37 1.90
C GLY A 24 -4.03 16.53 0.96
N TYR A 25 -3.35 15.50 1.52
CA TYR A 25 -2.53 14.56 0.78
C TYR A 25 -2.76 13.14 1.28
N ALA A 26 -2.37 12.14 0.51
CA ALA A 26 -2.34 10.76 0.95
C ALA A 26 -0.90 10.29 1.21
N ILE A 27 -0.72 9.44 2.23
CA ILE A 27 0.56 8.79 2.49
C ILE A 27 0.68 7.60 1.53
N PRO A 28 1.80 7.50 0.79
CA PRO A 28 2.05 6.32 -0.03
C PRO A 28 2.25 5.09 0.84
N ALA A 29 1.49 4.04 0.54
CA ALA A 29 1.67 2.72 1.12
C ALA A 29 2.20 1.79 0.04
N TYR A 30 3.51 1.55 0.07
CA TYR A 30 4.23 0.80 -0.94
C TYR A 30 4.54 -0.61 -0.47
N ASN A 31 4.09 -1.60 -1.24
CA ASN A 31 4.46 -2.99 -1.02
C ASN A 31 5.89 -3.25 -1.49
N PHE A 32 6.61 -4.09 -0.74
CA PHE A 32 7.93 -4.54 -1.12
C PHE A 32 8.12 -6.03 -0.84
N ASN A 33 8.94 -6.69 -1.66
CA ASN A 33 9.23 -8.12 -1.59
C ASN A 33 10.71 -8.43 -1.43
N ASN A 34 11.58 -7.45 -1.67
CA ASN A 34 13.03 -7.62 -1.65
C ASN A 34 13.75 -6.33 -1.23
N MET A 35 15.06 -6.43 -1.07
CA MET A 35 15.91 -5.34 -0.62
C MET A 35 15.92 -4.16 -1.62
N GLU A 36 15.93 -4.43 -2.92
CA GLU A 36 16.01 -3.39 -3.96
C GLU A 36 14.75 -2.52 -4.00
N GLN A 37 13.57 -3.13 -3.84
CA GLN A 37 12.31 -2.39 -3.72
C GLN A 37 12.30 -1.53 -2.44
N LEU A 38 12.71 -2.11 -1.30
CA LEU A 38 12.81 -1.39 -0.04
C LEU A 38 13.74 -0.18 -0.16
N GLN A 39 14.94 -0.37 -0.70
CA GLN A 39 15.91 0.72 -0.91
C GLN A 39 15.33 1.81 -1.82
N ALA A 40 14.65 1.42 -2.90
CA ALA A 40 14.05 2.38 -3.83
C ALA A 40 12.95 3.23 -3.15
N ILE A 41 12.05 2.59 -2.41
CA ILE A 41 10.97 3.28 -1.67
C ILE A 41 11.57 4.28 -0.68
N VAL A 42 12.50 3.83 0.16
CA VAL A 42 13.12 4.68 1.18
C VAL A 42 13.87 5.85 0.55
N THR A 43 14.66 5.59 -0.49
CA THR A 43 15.42 6.65 -1.19
C THR A 43 14.48 7.69 -1.79
N ALA A 44 13.45 7.27 -2.51
CA ALA A 44 12.48 8.18 -3.13
C ALA A 44 11.75 9.03 -2.07
N CYS A 45 11.34 8.43 -0.96
CA CYS A 45 10.62 9.14 0.10
C CYS A 45 11.51 10.15 0.84
N VAL A 46 12.78 9.82 1.08
CA VAL A 46 13.76 10.75 1.64
C VAL A 46 14.02 11.91 0.68
N GLN A 47 14.28 11.62 -0.61
CA GLN A 47 14.54 12.64 -1.63
C GLN A 47 13.39 13.62 -1.81
N THR A 48 12.18 13.14 -1.72
CA THR A 48 10.98 13.96 -1.88
C THR A 48 10.45 14.55 -0.56
N GLY A 49 11.01 14.18 0.60
CA GLY A 49 10.49 14.58 1.91
C GLY A 49 9.06 14.10 2.14
N SER A 50 8.77 12.86 1.77
CA SER A 50 7.46 12.21 1.89
C SER A 50 7.45 11.25 3.08
N PRO A 51 6.44 11.26 3.98
CA PRO A 51 6.22 10.15 4.90
C PRO A 51 5.89 8.88 4.12
N VAL A 52 6.11 7.70 4.70
CA VAL A 52 5.88 6.43 4.00
C VAL A 52 5.37 5.31 4.90
N ILE A 53 4.47 4.50 4.35
CA ILE A 53 4.06 3.21 4.89
C ILE A 53 4.72 2.12 4.04
N LEU A 54 5.66 1.39 4.63
CA LEU A 54 6.18 0.15 4.07
C LEU A 54 5.22 -0.97 4.39
N GLN A 55 4.69 -1.64 3.39
CA GLN A 55 3.73 -2.71 3.64
C GLN A 55 4.14 -4.03 3.01
N VAL A 56 3.71 -5.10 3.65
CA VAL A 56 3.95 -6.48 3.21
C VAL A 56 2.69 -7.31 3.41
N SER A 57 2.33 -8.05 2.38
CA SER A 57 1.31 -9.08 2.47
C SER A 57 1.81 -10.31 3.25
N LYS A 58 0.90 -11.22 3.58
CA LYS A 58 1.23 -12.53 4.16
C LYS A 58 2.26 -13.28 3.31
N GLY A 59 2.06 -13.32 1.98
CA GLY A 59 2.97 -13.98 1.05
C GLY A 59 4.34 -13.31 0.96
N ALA A 60 4.40 -11.99 0.87
CA ALA A 60 5.65 -11.25 0.88
C ALA A 60 6.43 -11.47 2.19
N ARG A 61 5.72 -11.50 3.33
CA ARG A 61 6.33 -11.80 4.64
C ARG A 61 6.90 -13.22 4.72
N GLN A 62 6.20 -14.22 4.19
CA GLN A 62 6.69 -15.59 4.13
C GLN A 62 7.92 -15.71 3.21
N TYR A 63 7.88 -15.07 2.05
CA TYR A 63 8.99 -15.05 1.09
C TYR A 63 10.25 -14.42 1.68
N ALA A 64 10.12 -13.26 2.32
CA ALA A 64 11.25 -12.51 2.89
C ALA A 64 11.82 -13.14 4.17
N ASN A 65 11.08 -13.99 4.87
CA ASN A 65 11.31 -14.44 6.24
C ASN A 65 11.09 -13.32 7.28
N SER A 66 10.28 -13.59 8.28
CA SER A 66 9.85 -12.58 9.27
C SER A 66 10.99 -11.96 10.08
N THR A 67 12.05 -12.74 10.36
CA THR A 67 13.24 -12.23 11.07
C THR A 67 14.04 -11.28 10.19
N LEU A 68 14.32 -11.66 8.94
CA LEU A 68 15.01 -10.78 7.99
C LEU A 68 14.22 -9.52 7.74
N LEU A 69 12.91 -9.62 7.52
CA LEU A 69 12.03 -8.47 7.29
C LEU A 69 12.10 -7.44 8.41
N ARG A 70 12.06 -7.87 9.66
CA ARG A 70 12.19 -6.99 10.83
C ARG A 70 13.51 -6.21 10.82
N TRP A 71 14.61 -6.88 10.51
CA TRP A 71 15.93 -6.23 10.45
C TRP A 71 16.10 -5.38 9.19
N MET A 72 15.45 -5.72 8.10
CA MET A 72 15.36 -4.86 6.91
C MET A 72 14.61 -3.57 7.24
N ALA A 73 13.51 -3.63 7.98
CA ALA A 73 12.79 -2.43 8.43
C ALA A 73 13.65 -1.55 9.35
N ARG A 74 14.39 -2.15 10.30
CA ARG A 74 15.38 -1.40 11.09
C ARG A 74 16.48 -0.81 10.22
N GLY A 75 17.02 -1.57 9.27
CA GLY A 75 18.01 -1.10 8.30
C GLY A 75 17.51 0.06 7.46
N ALA A 76 16.22 0.06 7.06
CA ALA A 76 15.60 1.17 6.36
C ALA A 76 15.62 2.47 7.19
N VAL A 77 15.34 2.39 8.50
CA VAL A 77 15.43 3.54 9.42
C VAL A 77 16.85 4.09 9.49
N GLU A 78 17.85 3.23 9.61
CA GLU A 78 19.26 3.69 9.63
C GLU A 78 19.69 4.26 8.27
N MET A 79 19.31 3.63 7.17
CA MET A 79 19.56 4.15 5.82
C MET A 79 18.96 5.55 5.60
N MET A 80 17.78 5.84 6.13
CA MET A 80 17.22 7.20 6.07
C MET A 80 18.09 8.23 6.78
N LYS A 81 18.70 7.87 7.91
CA LYS A 81 19.63 8.75 8.65
C LYS A 81 20.90 9.00 7.85
N GLU A 82 21.43 7.97 7.19
CA GLU A 82 22.59 8.10 6.30
C GLU A 82 22.30 9.01 5.11
N LEU A 83 21.08 8.98 4.58
CA LEU A 83 20.61 9.87 3.51
C LEU A 83 20.34 11.32 4.00
N GLY A 84 20.47 11.57 5.31
CA GLY A 84 20.50 12.90 5.91
C GLY A 84 19.15 13.55 6.21
N LYS A 85 18.03 12.95 5.81
CA LYS A 85 16.70 13.49 6.09
C LYS A 85 15.70 12.38 6.44
N PRO A 86 15.65 11.94 7.70
CA PRO A 86 14.68 10.93 8.13
C PRO A 86 13.24 11.40 7.90
N VAL A 87 12.39 10.49 7.41
CA VAL A 87 10.94 10.72 7.26
C VAL A 87 10.17 9.76 8.16
N PRO A 88 8.94 10.07 8.59
CA PRO A 88 8.09 9.12 9.30
C PRO A 88 7.91 7.84 8.49
N LEU A 89 8.28 6.69 9.07
CA LEU A 89 8.23 5.38 8.44
C LEU A 89 7.44 4.40 9.31
N CYS A 90 6.37 3.86 8.76
CA CYS A 90 5.52 2.83 9.35
C CYS A 90 5.78 1.49 8.66
N LEU A 91 5.83 0.38 9.41
CA LEU A 91 5.79 -0.97 8.87
C LEU A 91 4.39 -1.54 9.11
N HIS A 92 3.73 -1.96 8.02
CA HIS A 92 2.31 -2.33 8.01
C HIS A 92 2.10 -3.73 7.42
N LEU A 93 1.26 -4.54 8.08
CA LEU A 93 0.71 -5.77 7.51
C LEU A 93 -0.45 -5.41 6.59
N ASP A 94 -0.34 -5.80 5.33
CA ASP A 94 -1.35 -5.63 4.28
C ASP A 94 -2.20 -6.91 4.18
N HIS A 95 -3.52 -6.78 4.24
CA HIS A 95 -4.51 -7.88 4.21
C HIS A 95 -4.21 -9.05 5.16
N GLY A 96 -4.13 -8.79 6.46
CA GLY A 96 -4.13 -9.86 7.45
C GLY A 96 -5.46 -10.61 7.46
N ASP A 97 -5.41 -11.94 7.38
CA ASP A 97 -6.59 -12.82 7.29
C ASP A 97 -7.01 -13.42 8.64
N THR A 98 -6.17 -13.33 9.65
CA THR A 98 -6.41 -13.93 10.97
C THR A 98 -5.89 -13.06 12.10
N PHE A 99 -6.50 -13.21 13.28
CA PHE A 99 -6.00 -12.59 14.51
C PHE A 99 -4.56 -13.02 14.82
N GLU A 100 -4.25 -14.29 14.61
CA GLU A 100 -2.94 -14.89 14.91
C GLU A 100 -1.84 -14.27 14.04
N LEU A 101 -2.11 -14.00 12.76
CA LEU A 101 -1.17 -13.33 11.87
C LEU A 101 -0.95 -11.86 12.29
N CYS A 102 -2.03 -11.12 12.59
CA CYS A 102 -1.92 -9.75 13.08
C CYS A 102 -1.13 -9.69 14.39
N LYS A 103 -1.44 -10.58 15.33
CA LYS A 103 -0.74 -10.72 16.61
C LYS A 103 0.75 -10.98 16.39
N ASP A 104 1.09 -11.95 15.54
CA ASP A 104 2.49 -12.28 15.25
C ASP A 104 3.25 -11.11 14.60
N CYS A 105 2.62 -10.34 13.71
CA CYS A 105 3.20 -9.13 13.17
C CYS A 105 3.46 -8.07 14.25
N ILE A 106 2.49 -7.81 15.12
CA ILE A 106 2.62 -6.87 16.25
C ILE A 106 3.78 -7.29 17.16
N ASP A 107 3.84 -8.56 17.55
CA ASP A 107 4.89 -9.12 18.40
C ASP A 107 6.29 -9.05 17.75
N ASN A 108 6.34 -8.93 16.43
CA ASN A 108 7.56 -8.81 15.64
C ASN A 108 7.89 -7.39 15.16
N GLY A 109 7.28 -6.37 15.75
CA GLY A 109 7.67 -4.97 15.55
C GLY A 109 6.96 -4.25 14.40
N PHE A 110 5.83 -4.74 13.93
CA PHE A 110 4.96 -3.97 13.05
C PHE A 110 4.31 -2.83 13.84
N SER A 111 4.27 -1.64 13.25
CA SER A 111 3.68 -0.45 13.87
C SER A 111 2.23 -0.21 13.45
N SER A 112 1.75 -0.96 12.48
CA SER A 112 0.37 -0.98 12.00
C SER A 112 0.04 -2.36 11.41
N VAL A 113 -1.21 -2.78 11.51
CA VAL A 113 -1.71 -4.00 10.89
C VAL A 113 -3.10 -3.74 10.27
N MET A 114 -3.38 -4.37 9.14
CA MET A 114 -4.72 -4.48 8.61
C MET A 114 -5.28 -5.86 8.93
N ILE A 115 -6.53 -5.89 9.37
CA ILE A 115 -7.36 -7.10 9.43
C ILE A 115 -8.47 -7.00 8.39
N ASP A 116 -8.45 -7.90 7.43
CA ASP A 116 -9.43 -7.98 6.36
C ASP A 116 -10.46 -9.07 6.63
N GLY A 117 -11.58 -8.65 7.22
CA GLY A 117 -12.76 -9.47 7.42
C GLY A 117 -13.88 -9.17 6.41
N SER A 118 -13.58 -8.45 5.33
CA SER A 118 -14.59 -7.95 4.37
C SER A 118 -15.37 -9.05 3.67
N SER A 119 -14.79 -10.24 3.52
CA SER A 119 -15.43 -11.43 2.95
C SER A 119 -16.36 -12.17 3.93
N LEU A 120 -16.29 -11.85 5.23
CA LEU A 120 -17.12 -12.46 6.28
C LEU A 120 -18.47 -11.74 6.39
N PRO A 121 -19.48 -12.38 7.00
CA PRO A 121 -20.66 -11.68 7.46
C PRO A 121 -20.33 -10.48 8.34
N TYR A 122 -21.08 -9.39 8.23
CA TYR A 122 -20.80 -8.12 8.92
C TYR A 122 -20.47 -8.27 10.41
N GLU A 123 -21.27 -9.04 11.15
CA GLU A 123 -21.07 -9.25 12.59
C GLU A 123 -19.78 -10.01 12.90
N GLU A 124 -19.38 -10.93 12.03
CA GLU A 124 -18.12 -11.66 12.17
C GLU A 124 -16.91 -10.76 11.86
N ASN A 125 -17.02 -9.90 10.83
CA ASN A 125 -16.01 -8.87 10.54
C ASN A 125 -15.85 -7.93 11.73
N VAL A 126 -16.93 -7.42 12.31
CA VAL A 126 -16.90 -6.57 13.50
C VAL A 126 -16.21 -7.28 14.68
N ALA A 127 -16.57 -8.53 14.95
CA ALA A 127 -16.01 -9.29 16.07
C ALA A 127 -14.51 -9.57 15.88
N LEU A 128 -14.10 -9.98 14.69
CA LEU A 128 -12.71 -10.24 14.34
C LEU A 128 -11.87 -8.97 14.42
N THR A 129 -12.35 -7.90 13.80
CA THR A 129 -11.65 -6.60 13.77
C THR A 129 -11.48 -6.04 15.19
N LYS A 130 -12.55 -6.07 16.01
CA LYS A 130 -12.49 -5.64 17.41
C LYS A 130 -11.43 -6.41 18.21
N LYS A 131 -11.38 -7.73 18.05
CA LYS A 131 -10.38 -8.59 18.72
C LYS A 131 -8.94 -8.17 18.37
N VAL A 132 -8.68 -7.83 17.10
CA VAL A 132 -7.36 -7.35 16.66
C VAL A 132 -7.07 -5.96 17.24
N VAL A 133 -8.05 -5.05 17.23
CA VAL A 133 -7.92 -3.70 17.79
C VAL A 133 -7.56 -3.74 19.28
N GLU A 134 -8.25 -4.55 20.06
CA GLU A 134 -7.99 -4.68 21.51
C GLU A 134 -6.53 -5.12 21.76
N TYR A 135 -6.04 -6.08 21.00
CA TYR A 135 -4.65 -6.53 21.13
C TYR A 135 -3.65 -5.46 20.64
N ALA A 136 -3.88 -4.88 19.48
CA ALA A 136 -2.98 -3.90 18.87
C ALA A 136 -2.85 -2.63 19.71
N HIS A 137 -3.96 -2.09 20.22
CA HIS A 137 -3.97 -0.88 21.04
C HIS A 137 -3.24 -1.07 22.38
N ALA A 138 -3.26 -2.28 22.96
CA ALA A 138 -2.47 -2.60 24.14
C ALA A 138 -0.94 -2.52 23.88
N HIS A 139 -0.51 -2.57 22.61
CA HIS A 139 0.88 -2.45 22.17
C HIS A 139 1.18 -1.12 21.47
N ASP A 140 0.23 -0.16 21.49
CA ASP A 140 0.30 1.14 20.78
C ASP A 140 0.43 1.00 19.24
N VAL A 141 -0.06 -0.10 18.68
CA VAL A 141 -0.09 -0.38 17.23
C VAL A 141 -1.44 0.02 16.66
N THR A 142 -1.45 0.61 15.46
CA THR A 142 -2.69 1.01 14.77
C THR A 142 -3.28 -0.11 13.94
N VAL A 143 -4.60 -0.09 13.79
CA VAL A 143 -5.36 -1.09 13.04
C VAL A 143 -6.17 -0.45 11.93
N GLU A 144 -6.06 -1.04 10.74
CA GLU A 144 -6.91 -0.78 9.59
C GLU A 144 -7.94 -1.91 9.47
N GLY A 145 -9.20 -1.56 9.29
CA GLY A 145 -10.28 -2.49 8.95
C GLY A 145 -10.75 -2.29 7.51
N GLU A 146 -11.61 -3.17 7.01
CA GLU A 146 -12.17 -3.06 5.66
C GLU A 146 -13.69 -3.31 5.64
N LEU A 147 -14.39 -2.48 4.86
CA LEU A 147 -15.79 -2.64 4.50
C LEU A 147 -15.99 -2.57 2.98
N GLY A 148 -16.78 -3.50 2.45
CA GLY A 148 -16.89 -3.75 1.03
C GLY A 148 -15.82 -4.73 0.57
N VAL A 149 -15.96 -5.29 -0.64
CA VAL A 149 -15.03 -6.26 -1.21
C VAL A 149 -14.48 -5.72 -2.52
N LEU A 150 -13.15 -5.68 -2.64
CA LEU A 150 -12.50 -5.32 -3.88
C LEU A 150 -12.36 -6.55 -4.78
N ALA A 151 -12.78 -6.43 -6.06
CA ALA A 151 -12.51 -7.46 -7.04
C ALA A 151 -11.03 -7.49 -7.46
N GLY A 152 -10.61 -8.58 -8.09
CA GLY A 152 -9.25 -8.79 -8.59
C GLY A 152 -8.46 -9.79 -7.78
N ILE A 153 -7.20 -9.94 -8.14
CA ILE A 153 -6.27 -10.88 -7.49
C ILE A 153 -5.01 -10.11 -7.10
N GLU A 154 -4.66 -10.17 -5.83
CA GLU A 154 -3.40 -9.65 -5.27
C GLU A 154 -2.92 -10.61 -4.18
N ASP A 155 -1.78 -11.26 -4.45
CA ASP A 155 -1.23 -12.32 -3.61
C ASP A 155 -2.31 -13.37 -3.23
N GLU A 156 -2.70 -13.47 -1.96
CA GLU A 156 -3.70 -14.42 -1.46
C GLU A 156 -5.15 -13.88 -1.50
N VAL A 157 -5.34 -12.59 -1.81
CA VAL A 157 -6.67 -11.97 -1.87
C VAL A 157 -7.25 -12.12 -3.28
N SER A 158 -8.44 -12.68 -3.39
CA SER A 158 -9.11 -12.92 -4.67
C SER A 158 -10.63 -12.76 -4.52
N ALA A 159 -11.23 -11.93 -5.39
CA ALA A 159 -12.67 -11.81 -5.51
C ALA A 159 -13.08 -11.58 -6.97
N GLU A 160 -14.14 -12.27 -7.42
CA GLU A 160 -14.65 -12.14 -8.79
C GLU A 160 -15.47 -10.88 -9.01
N HIS A 161 -16.12 -10.37 -7.96
CA HIS A 161 -17.03 -9.24 -8.03
C HIS A 161 -16.72 -8.20 -6.93
N HIS A 162 -16.96 -6.93 -7.26
CA HIS A 162 -16.96 -5.87 -6.27
C HIS A 162 -18.22 -5.90 -5.41
N THR A 163 -18.03 -5.67 -4.10
CA THR A 163 -19.10 -5.20 -3.25
C THR A 163 -18.70 -3.81 -2.75
N TYR A 164 -19.40 -2.78 -3.24
CA TYR A 164 -19.11 -1.41 -2.79
C TYR A 164 -19.42 -1.27 -1.30
N THR A 165 -18.64 -0.41 -0.64
CA THR A 165 -18.91 -0.07 0.76
C THR A 165 -20.29 0.57 0.89
N ASP A 166 -21.08 0.06 1.83
CA ASP A 166 -22.35 0.69 2.24
C ASP A 166 -22.05 1.80 3.26
N PRO A 167 -22.24 3.09 2.90
CA PRO A 167 -21.97 4.18 3.82
C PRO A 167 -22.79 4.13 5.12
N ALA A 168 -23.93 3.43 5.13
CA ALA A 168 -24.76 3.30 6.34
C ALA A 168 -24.08 2.45 7.43
N GLN A 169 -23.16 1.57 7.07
CA GLN A 169 -22.47 0.68 8.01
C GLN A 169 -21.22 1.28 8.64
N VAL A 170 -20.61 2.32 8.04
CA VAL A 170 -19.28 2.80 8.43
C VAL A 170 -19.21 3.35 9.86
N GLU A 171 -20.24 4.08 10.29
CA GLU A 171 -20.31 4.65 11.65
C GLU A 171 -20.39 3.58 12.72
N ASP A 172 -21.27 2.59 12.51
CA ASP A 172 -21.45 1.46 13.43
C ASP A 172 -20.18 0.62 13.50
N PHE A 173 -19.57 0.32 12.34
CA PHE A 173 -18.34 -0.46 12.27
C PHE A 173 -17.20 0.21 13.04
N VAL A 174 -16.91 1.48 12.75
CA VAL A 174 -15.83 2.22 13.41
C VAL A 174 -16.08 2.35 14.92
N LYS A 175 -17.32 2.65 15.32
CA LYS A 175 -17.69 2.77 16.74
C LYS A 175 -17.55 1.46 17.50
N ARG A 176 -17.95 0.34 16.88
CA ARG A 176 -17.94 -0.99 17.54
C ARG A 176 -16.56 -1.63 17.57
N THR A 177 -15.77 -1.41 16.54
CA THR A 177 -14.44 -2.02 16.41
C THR A 177 -13.34 -1.17 17.03
N GLY A 178 -13.43 0.16 16.92
CA GLY A 178 -12.41 1.09 17.37
C GLY A 178 -11.19 1.15 16.45
N VAL A 179 -11.32 0.79 15.15
CA VAL A 179 -10.22 0.88 14.16
C VAL A 179 -9.68 2.30 14.02
N ASP A 180 -8.41 2.42 13.68
CA ASP A 180 -7.74 3.72 13.47
C ASP A 180 -7.91 4.25 12.03
N SER A 181 -8.21 3.37 11.07
CA SER A 181 -8.52 3.71 9.68
C SER A 181 -9.41 2.65 9.01
N LEU A 182 -10.07 3.04 7.92
CA LEU A 182 -11.01 2.17 7.20
C LEU A 182 -10.70 2.15 5.71
N ALA A 183 -10.40 0.96 5.20
CA ALA A 183 -10.37 0.70 3.77
C ALA A 183 -11.80 0.58 3.23
N ILE A 184 -12.06 1.25 2.10
CA ILE A 184 -13.37 1.26 1.45
C ILE A 184 -13.27 0.84 -0.01
N SER A 185 -14.31 0.16 -0.49
CA SER A 185 -14.48 -0.24 -1.88
C SER A 185 -15.31 0.79 -2.64
N ILE A 186 -14.66 1.52 -3.54
CA ILE A 186 -15.28 2.56 -4.39
C ILE A 186 -15.01 2.35 -5.89
N GLY A 187 -14.61 1.13 -6.29
CA GLY A 187 -14.35 0.76 -7.68
C GLY A 187 -12.86 0.65 -8.03
N THR A 188 -11.96 0.68 -7.07
CA THR A 188 -10.58 0.20 -7.22
C THR A 188 -10.57 -1.33 -7.28
N SER A 189 -9.50 -1.93 -7.81
CA SER A 189 -9.40 -3.37 -7.98
C SER A 189 -7.97 -3.84 -7.77
N HIS A 190 -7.78 -5.04 -7.21
CA HIS A 190 -6.48 -5.65 -7.01
C HIS A 190 -5.81 -6.09 -8.32
N GLY A 191 -4.48 -6.18 -8.32
CA GLY A 191 -3.67 -6.66 -9.43
C GLY A 191 -3.52 -5.68 -10.60
N ALA A 192 -2.95 -6.16 -11.70
CA ALA A 192 -2.69 -5.39 -12.92
C ALA A 192 -3.83 -5.45 -13.96
N TYR A 193 -4.80 -6.35 -13.78
CA TYR A 193 -5.92 -6.58 -14.69
C TYR A 193 -7.24 -6.02 -14.13
N LYS A 194 -7.19 -4.74 -13.72
CA LYS A 194 -8.27 -4.10 -12.95
C LYS A 194 -9.57 -3.95 -13.73
N PHE A 195 -9.48 -3.69 -15.04
CA PHE A 195 -10.64 -3.41 -15.88
C PHE A 195 -10.61 -4.23 -17.16
N LYS A 196 -11.74 -4.85 -17.50
CA LYS A 196 -11.96 -5.47 -18.81
C LYS A 196 -12.49 -4.42 -19.79
N VAL A 197 -11.64 -3.48 -20.22
CA VAL A 197 -11.99 -2.44 -21.19
C VAL A 197 -11.36 -2.72 -22.54
N LYS A 198 -12.07 -2.40 -23.62
CA LYS A 198 -11.51 -2.47 -24.96
C LYS A 198 -10.56 -1.30 -25.22
N PRO A 199 -9.57 -1.44 -26.11
CA PRO A 199 -8.71 -0.33 -26.48
C PRO A 199 -9.51 0.91 -26.88
N GLY A 200 -9.27 2.05 -26.21
CA GLY A 200 -9.96 3.31 -26.47
C GLY A 200 -11.25 3.54 -25.67
N GLU A 201 -11.73 2.58 -24.92
CA GLU A 201 -12.82 2.82 -23.96
C GLU A 201 -12.33 3.60 -22.73
N LYS A 202 -13.19 4.49 -22.24
CA LYS A 202 -12.93 5.21 -20.98
C LYS A 202 -12.93 4.24 -19.81
N LEU A 203 -11.92 4.36 -18.94
CA LEU A 203 -11.89 3.65 -17.67
C LEU A 203 -13.06 4.12 -16.77
N PRO A 204 -13.65 3.23 -15.98
CA PRO A 204 -14.70 3.61 -15.03
C PRO A 204 -14.23 4.69 -14.06
N GLU A 205 -15.12 5.59 -13.71
CA GLU A 205 -14.86 6.57 -12.64
C GLU A 205 -15.06 5.91 -11.28
N LEU A 206 -14.19 6.25 -10.32
CA LEU A 206 -14.36 5.83 -8.94
C LEU A 206 -15.66 6.41 -8.37
N ARG A 207 -16.33 5.68 -7.50
CA ARG A 207 -17.56 6.08 -6.82
C ARG A 207 -17.25 7.14 -5.74
N PHE A 208 -16.93 8.35 -6.20
CA PHE A 208 -16.69 9.49 -5.31
C PHE A 208 -17.91 9.86 -4.47
N ASP A 209 -19.12 9.55 -4.94
CA ASP A 209 -20.35 9.70 -4.18
C ASP A 209 -20.34 8.89 -2.88
N ILE A 210 -19.81 7.65 -2.91
CA ILE A 210 -19.62 6.82 -1.71
C ILE A 210 -18.57 7.46 -0.79
N LEU A 211 -17.42 7.90 -1.33
CA LEU A 211 -16.37 8.56 -0.54
C LEU A 211 -16.88 9.83 0.14
N GLU A 212 -17.67 10.64 -0.56
CA GLU A 212 -18.28 11.86 -0.03
C GLU A 212 -19.25 11.55 1.11
N GLU A 213 -20.11 10.54 0.95
CA GLU A 213 -21.07 10.15 1.98
C GLU A 213 -20.36 9.55 3.21
N VAL A 214 -19.35 8.70 3.01
CA VAL A 214 -18.51 8.18 4.11
C VAL A 214 -17.83 9.33 4.85
N SER A 215 -17.28 10.30 4.13
CA SER A 215 -16.61 11.47 4.73
C SER A 215 -17.56 12.35 5.55
N LYS A 216 -18.83 12.44 5.16
CA LYS A 216 -19.87 13.17 5.93
C LYS A 216 -20.23 12.43 7.21
N ARG A 217 -20.32 11.10 7.16
CA ARG A 217 -20.66 10.26 8.32
C ARG A 217 -19.52 10.12 9.31
N LEU A 218 -18.29 10.11 8.83
CA LEU A 218 -17.07 9.99 9.62
C LEU A 218 -16.16 11.21 9.40
N PRO A 219 -16.57 12.40 9.86
CA PRO A 219 -15.78 13.62 9.66
C PRO A 219 -14.43 13.53 10.36
N GLY A 220 -13.35 13.72 9.59
CA GLY A 220 -11.98 13.67 10.12
C GLY A 220 -11.48 12.26 10.44
N PHE A 221 -12.13 11.21 9.97
CA PHE A 221 -11.69 9.83 10.11
C PHE A 221 -10.84 9.39 8.92
N PRO A 222 -9.71 8.68 9.12
CA PRO A 222 -8.81 8.26 8.07
C PRO A 222 -9.42 7.20 7.15
N ILE A 223 -9.51 7.49 5.85
CA ILE A 223 -9.98 6.57 4.81
C ILE A 223 -8.79 6.08 3.98
N VAL A 224 -8.85 4.82 3.57
CA VAL A 224 -7.80 4.13 2.81
C VAL A 224 -8.35 3.59 1.48
N LEU A 225 -7.53 3.64 0.43
CA LEU A 225 -7.82 3.00 -0.86
C LEU A 225 -6.81 1.90 -1.14
N HIS A 226 -7.32 0.68 -1.29
CA HIS A 226 -6.64 -0.49 -1.82
C HIS A 226 -6.81 -0.60 -3.33
N GLY A 227 -6.07 -1.52 -3.97
CA GLY A 227 -6.20 -1.80 -5.39
C GLY A 227 -5.92 -0.58 -6.30
N SER A 228 -5.07 0.34 -5.88
CA SER A 228 -4.91 1.67 -6.48
C SER A 228 -3.69 1.83 -7.38
N SER A 229 -2.99 0.76 -7.77
CA SER A 229 -1.90 0.84 -8.75
C SER A 229 -2.39 1.40 -10.09
N SER A 230 -1.58 2.29 -10.71
CA SER A 230 -1.91 2.97 -11.98
C SER A 230 -1.56 2.12 -13.20
N VAL A 231 -0.77 1.05 -13.01
CA VAL A 231 -0.29 0.14 -14.09
C VAL A 231 0.43 0.93 -15.20
N PRO A 232 1.68 1.37 -14.96
CA PRO A 232 2.42 2.21 -15.92
C PRO A 232 2.50 1.56 -17.28
N GLN A 233 1.84 2.12 -18.29
CA GLN A 233 1.71 1.53 -19.63
C GLN A 233 3.05 1.40 -20.36
N TRP A 234 4.01 2.27 -20.07
CA TRP A 234 5.37 2.14 -20.61
C TRP A 234 6.06 0.87 -20.11
N ALA A 235 5.86 0.49 -18.83
CA ALA A 235 6.43 -0.74 -18.27
C ALA A 235 5.77 -1.99 -18.88
N VAL A 236 4.45 -1.98 -19.05
CA VAL A 236 3.71 -3.04 -19.74
C VAL A 236 4.21 -3.22 -21.17
N LYS A 237 4.34 -2.11 -21.92
CA LYS A 237 4.89 -2.13 -23.29
C LYS A 237 6.30 -2.71 -23.32
N GLN A 238 7.19 -2.27 -22.43
CA GLN A 238 8.56 -2.76 -22.36
C GLN A 238 8.61 -4.26 -21.98
N ILE A 239 7.77 -4.72 -21.03
CA ILE A 239 7.66 -6.13 -20.69
C ILE A 239 7.30 -6.96 -21.92
N ASN A 240 6.29 -6.53 -22.69
CA ASN A 240 5.83 -7.25 -23.88
C ASN A 240 6.88 -7.21 -25.01
N GLU A 241 7.54 -6.08 -25.22
CA GLU A 241 8.63 -5.92 -26.20
C GLU A 241 9.78 -6.90 -25.93
N TYR A 242 10.08 -7.16 -24.66
CA TYR A 242 11.20 -8.02 -24.25
C TYR A 242 10.75 -9.41 -23.75
N GLY A 243 9.77 -9.99 -24.44
CA GLY A 243 9.38 -11.39 -24.29
C GLY A 243 8.39 -11.69 -23.17
N GLY A 244 7.74 -10.64 -22.62
CA GLY A 244 6.59 -10.82 -21.74
C GLY A 244 5.28 -10.97 -22.51
N LYS A 245 4.21 -11.24 -21.75
CA LYS A 245 2.85 -11.32 -22.29
C LYS A 245 1.87 -10.78 -21.26
N LEU A 246 1.63 -9.48 -21.31
CA LEU A 246 0.66 -8.77 -20.47
C LEU A 246 -0.39 -8.14 -21.37
N ASP A 247 -1.54 -8.79 -21.52
CA ASP A 247 -2.64 -8.33 -22.36
C ASP A 247 -3.70 -7.64 -21.50
N ASN A 248 -4.29 -6.55 -22.02
CA ASN A 248 -5.45 -5.86 -21.41
C ASN A 248 -5.22 -5.41 -19.95
N THR A 249 -4.01 -4.94 -19.65
CA THR A 249 -3.68 -4.38 -18.33
C THR A 249 -4.07 -2.91 -18.26
N ALA A 250 -4.84 -2.54 -17.25
CA ALA A 250 -5.22 -1.16 -16.97
C ALA A 250 -5.28 -0.93 -15.47
N GLY A 251 -4.84 0.24 -15.02
CA GLY A 251 -4.85 0.65 -13.62
C GLY A 251 -5.81 1.81 -13.36
N ILE A 252 -5.78 2.33 -12.15
CA ILE A 252 -6.57 3.50 -11.77
C ILE A 252 -5.89 4.76 -12.35
N PRO A 253 -6.64 5.65 -13.03
CA PRO A 253 -6.09 6.92 -13.49
C PRO A 253 -5.54 7.77 -12.35
N GLU A 254 -4.32 8.29 -12.50
CA GLU A 254 -3.61 9.02 -11.45
C GLU A 254 -4.34 10.30 -11.01
N GLU A 255 -5.07 10.94 -11.91
CA GLU A 255 -5.92 12.09 -11.60
C GLU A 255 -7.07 11.75 -10.65
N GLN A 256 -7.64 10.53 -10.73
CA GLN A 256 -8.67 10.08 -9.80
C GLN A 256 -8.07 9.80 -8.41
N LEU A 257 -6.89 9.20 -8.35
CA LEU A 257 -6.17 9.01 -7.09
C LEU A 257 -5.81 10.34 -6.45
N ARG A 258 -5.35 11.32 -7.26
CA ARG A 258 -5.05 12.66 -6.77
C ARG A 258 -6.30 13.39 -6.26
N LYS A 259 -7.44 13.20 -6.91
CA LYS A 259 -8.74 13.71 -6.44
C LYS A 259 -9.11 13.10 -5.09
N ALA A 260 -8.98 11.78 -4.94
CA ALA A 260 -9.24 11.08 -3.67
C ALA A 260 -8.31 11.55 -2.54
N ALA A 261 -7.00 11.70 -2.80
CA ALA A 261 -6.00 12.17 -1.84
C ALA A 261 -6.25 13.61 -1.34
N LYS A 262 -6.99 14.42 -2.08
CA LYS A 262 -7.41 15.77 -1.66
C LYS A 262 -8.64 15.79 -0.76
N SER A 263 -9.25 14.64 -0.51
CA SER A 263 -10.43 14.50 0.34
C SER A 263 -10.09 13.76 1.63
N ALA A 264 -10.91 12.81 2.08
CA ALA A 264 -10.67 12.04 3.30
C ALA A 264 -9.68 10.88 3.14
N VAL A 265 -9.21 10.58 1.91
CA VAL A 265 -8.26 9.49 1.68
C VAL A 265 -6.86 9.90 2.13
N CYS A 266 -6.37 9.26 3.18
CA CYS A 266 -5.07 9.57 3.79
C CYS A 266 -3.99 8.50 3.53
N LYS A 267 -4.36 7.34 2.99
CA LYS A 267 -3.45 6.24 2.58
C LYS A 267 -3.91 5.67 1.25
N ILE A 268 -2.98 5.42 0.35
CA ILE A 268 -3.24 4.78 -0.95
C ILE A 268 -2.20 3.68 -1.17
N ASN A 269 -2.68 2.46 -1.43
CA ASN A 269 -1.84 1.28 -1.64
C ASN A 269 -1.37 1.18 -3.08
N VAL A 270 -0.07 0.90 -3.25
CA VAL A 270 0.57 0.66 -4.55
C VAL A 270 1.52 -0.52 -4.47
N ASP A 271 1.23 -1.60 -5.19
CA ASP A 271 2.06 -2.79 -5.33
C ASP A 271 2.42 -3.06 -6.81
N SER A 272 1.42 -3.33 -7.66
CA SER A 272 1.64 -3.77 -9.05
C SER A 272 2.57 -2.85 -9.85
N ASP A 273 2.56 -1.54 -9.59
CA ASP A 273 3.42 -0.60 -10.29
C ASP A 273 4.90 -0.88 -10.04
N GLY A 274 5.28 -1.17 -8.80
CA GLY A 274 6.65 -1.55 -8.43
C GLY A 274 7.08 -2.85 -9.08
N ARG A 275 6.20 -3.86 -9.06
CA ARG A 275 6.44 -5.16 -9.71
C ARG A 275 6.66 -5.00 -11.22
N LEU A 276 5.83 -4.20 -11.88
CA LEU A 276 5.91 -3.97 -13.33
C LEU A 276 7.19 -3.22 -13.73
N VAL A 277 7.54 -2.15 -13.04
CA VAL A 277 8.74 -1.34 -13.34
C VAL A 277 10.01 -2.17 -13.16
N MET A 278 10.09 -2.95 -12.08
CA MET A 278 11.23 -3.84 -11.84
C MET A 278 11.35 -4.89 -12.93
N THR A 279 10.25 -5.58 -13.26
CA THR A 279 10.21 -6.62 -14.29
C THR A 279 10.56 -6.07 -15.67
N ALA A 280 10.02 -4.90 -16.04
CA ALA A 280 10.29 -4.24 -17.31
C ALA A 280 11.79 -3.95 -17.49
N THR A 281 12.43 -3.42 -16.46
CA THR A 281 13.85 -3.05 -16.50
C THR A 281 14.74 -4.29 -16.60
N ILE A 282 14.47 -5.33 -15.80
CA ILE A 282 15.24 -6.58 -15.82
C ILE A 282 15.12 -7.28 -17.17
N ARG A 283 13.89 -7.40 -17.73
CA ARG A 283 13.68 -8.02 -19.06
C ARG A 283 14.44 -7.30 -20.16
N LYS A 284 14.40 -5.96 -20.17
CA LYS A 284 15.16 -5.15 -21.14
C LYS A 284 16.65 -5.46 -21.05
N ILE A 285 17.22 -5.52 -19.85
CA ILE A 285 18.64 -5.78 -19.64
C ILE A 285 19.01 -7.17 -20.18
N PHE A 286 18.26 -8.20 -19.83
CA PHE A 286 18.55 -9.55 -20.31
C PHE A 286 18.41 -9.69 -21.83
N ALA A 287 17.45 -8.99 -22.45
CA ALA A 287 17.30 -9.00 -23.92
C ALA A 287 18.39 -8.20 -24.64
N THR A 288 18.81 -7.06 -24.10
CA THR A 288 19.79 -6.17 -24.75
C THR A 288 21.24 -6.46 -24.38
N LYS A 289 21.47 -7.17 -23.27
CA LYS A 289 22.77 -7.59 -22.76
C LYS A 289 22.72 -9.08 -22.36
N PRO A 290 22.59 -10.00 -23.32
CA PRO A 290 22.31 -11.42 -23.03
C PRO A 290 23.44 -12.15 -22.28
N ALA A 291 24.65 -11.59 -22.23
CA ALA A 291 25.76 -12.11 -21.45
C ALA A 291 25.81 -11.61 -20.00
N GLU A 292 24.88 -10.74 -19.59
CA GLU A 292 24.87 -10.18 -18.24
C GLU A 292 24.32 -11.21 -17.23
N PHE A 293 25.07 -11.48 -16.18
CA PHE A 293 24.71 -12.41 -15.12
C PHE A 293 25.00 -11.87 -13.71
N ASP A 294 25.60 -10.68 -13.56
CA ASP A 294 25.81 -10.05 -12.26
C ASP A 294 24.51 -9.41 -11.76
N PRO A 295 23.93 -9.88 -10.61
CA PRO A 295 22.70 -9.34 -10.06
C PRO A 295 22.75 -7.82 -9.88
N ARG A 296 23.86 -7.24 -9.52
CA ARG A 296 24.03 -5.79 -9.34
C ARG A 296 23.80 -5.01 -10.64
N LYS A 297 24.05 -5.65 -11.78
CA LYS A 297 23.95 -5.04 -13.11
C LYS A 297 22.53 -5.05 -13.70
N TYR A 298 21.62 -5.86 -13.17
CA TYR A 298 20.21 -5.85 -13.57
C TYR A 298 19.28 -5.40 -12.44
N LEU A 299 19.57 -5.69 -11.18
CA LEU A 299 18.77 -5.18 -10.04
C LEU A 299 19.07 -3.71 -9.73
N GLY A 300 20.35 -3.27 -9.87
CA GLY A 300 20.73 -1.87 -9.67
C GLY A 300 19.93 -0.90 -10.57
N PRO A 301 19.98 -1.06 -11.90
CA PRO A 301 19.14 -0.24 -12.80
C PRO A 301 17.63 -0.35 -12.54
N ALA A 302 17.14 -1.53 -12.14
CA ALA A 302 15.74 -1.68 -11.75
C ALA A 302 15.39 -0.84 -10.52
N ARG A 303 16.27 -0.81 -9.52
CA ARG A 303 16.13 0.06 -8.34
C ARG A 303 16.11 1.54 -8.71
N GLU A 304 16.98 2.00 -9.63
CA GLU A 304 16.99 3.40 -10.07
C GLU A 304 15.69 3.81 -10.78
N GLU A 305 15.12 2.94 -11.61
CA GLU A 305 13.82 3.22 -12.24
C GLU A 305 12.67 3.22 -11.21
N LEU A 306 12.73 2.36 -10.20
CA LEU A 306 11.78 2.36 -9.09
C LEU A 306 11.86 3.67 -8.29
N ILE A 307 13.05 4.18 -7.98
CA ILE A 307 13.24 5.46 -7.27
C ILE A 307 12.53 6.59 -8.03
N LYS A 308 12.72 6.67 -9.33
CA LYS A 308 12.09 7.69 -10.18
C LYS A 308 10.55 7.58 -10.12
N MET A 309 10.02 6.38 -10.31
CA MET A 309 8.59 6.14 -10.27
C MET A 309 7.96 6.49 -8.91
N TYR A 310 8.57 6.07 -7.81
CA TYR A 310 8.05 6.40 -6.47
C TYR A 310 8.15 7.89 -6.16
N ALA A 311 9.25 8.57 -6.55
CA ALA A 311 9.39 10.02 -6.39
C ALA A 311 8.30 10.78 -7.17
N GLU A 312 8.07 10.39 -8.42
CA GLU A 312 7.03 10.99 -9.26
C GLU A 312 5.61 10.80 -8.68
N LYS A 313 5.31 9.61 -8.13
CA LYS A 313 4.03 9.35 -7.46
C LYS A 313 3.86 10.17 -6.18
N ASN A 314 4.91 10.33 -5.38
CA ASN A 314 4.87 11.17 -4.18
C ASN A 314 4.51 12.62 -4.52
N GLU A 315 5.03 13.14 -5.63
CA GLU A 315 4.77 14.50 -6.10
C GLU A 315 3.38 14.64 -6.75
N LYS A 316 3.10 13.83 -7.77
CA LYS A 316 1.97 14.04 -8.69
C LYS A 316 0.69 13.38 -8.21
N VAL A 317 0.78 12.18 -7.62
CA VAL A 317 -0.40 11.37 -7.26
C VAL A 317 -0.80 11.62 -5.81
N PHE A 318 0.09 11.38 -4.87
CA PHE A 318 -0.24 11.48 -3.45
C PHE A 318 -0.18 12.92 -2.92
N GLY A 319 0.70 13.77 -3.50
CA GLY A 319 0.96 15.11 -2.99
C GLY A 319 1.63 15.10 -1.63
N SER A 320 2.35 14.02 -1.32
CA SER A 320 3.06 13.80 -0.06
C SER A 320 4.48 14.37 -0.08
N ALA A 321 5.01 14.74 -1.24
CA ALA A 321 6.30 15.39 -1.37
C ALA A 321 6.36 16.73 -0.61
N GLY A 322 7.48 16.99 0.09
CA GLY A 322 7.69 18.21 0.87
C GLY A 322 6.84 18.31 2.15
N ARG A 323 6.20 17.22 2.60
CA ARG A 323 5.36 17.22 3.79
C ARG A 323 6.13 16.96 5.08
N VAL A 324 7.35 16.45 5.00
CA VAL A 324 8.28 16.32 6.13
C VAL A 324 9.25 17.51 6.11
N LYS A 325 9.18 18.33 7.15
CA LYS A 325 10.03 19.52 7.32
C LYS A 325 11.38 19.20 7.94
#